data_51db43afc9db3c5a55336f21833c1cd7
#
_entry.id   51db43afc9db3c5a55336f21833c1cd7
#
_cell.length_a   1.000
_cell.length_b   1.000
_cell.length_c   1.000
_cell.angle_alpha   90.00
_cell.angle_beta   90.00
_cell.angle_gamma   90.00
#
_symmetry.space_group_name_H-M   'P 1'
#
loop_
_entity.id
_entity.type
_entity.pdbx_description
1 polymer ?
#
loop_
_entity_poly.entity_id
_entity_poly.type
_entity_poly.pdbx_seq_one_letter_code
_entity_poly.pdbx_strand_id
1 'polypeptide(L)'
;MDRSTEPSQTESNQGSSLVEQRIDYELAESTGRRIHRARQLFAYGGLDGVMSRPLMHDHGLYPHFAVKAKGYELFDSNGQTYVDWINGWGSIILGHCHEVVTEAITEQAKHATSIALMHPVEIDVAELIVDLVPNAEMIAFGKNGSDALNAAIRVARAATGRELILHNGFHGFHDWYTCQHPNVQGILPVLKNYIQPFPYNDLAALESLLTENESQLAAVVMEPVNLHIPDPGYLQSVKQLVHNYGGVLIWDEVVTAFRLGRGGAQQYFNVEPDIAVLGKAMGNGLPLSAVVGSTELMKNLRRTAYGMTYRGETISLAAAKACLSFMKQHDVAGHLENIGSNLRQQFHELCDQFGIQCKLSGPAARMSFVFHNQNGLTWQAIRSIFVLECLKNGILTNGNILVSYAHDEQAIARTMIAFKKSLQRVRDAIEASGPESSTGSDFAFDASSVQIKGCVDTVQRLHNEMIISGWALVDGAVIDGLYAEFEDGTRIESEINPRPDIAEAFPAVTNGVNAGFKISIPKMPDPANEFRFRLIGKVGSVERFHCLVVDETSKPGSPDQPAQGPHWFRDGVLFI
;
A
#
# COMPACT_ATOMS: atom_id res chain seq x y z
N MET A 1 -30.85 -41.20 49.74
CA MET A 1 -31.53 -39.92 49.59
C MET A 1 -30.45 -38.93 49.23
N ASP A 2 -30.02 -38.87 48.05
CA ASP A 2 -30.53 -38.31 46.80
C ASP A 2 -30.80 -36.81 46.89
N ARG A 3 -29.97 -36.04 46.23
CA ARG A 3 -30.27 -34.87 45.40
C ARG A 3 -29.01 -34.28 44.79
N SER A 4 -28.78 -34.70 43.55
CA SER A 4 -28.01 -33.97 42.54
C SER A 4 -28.61 -32.58 42.30
N THR A 5 -27.80 -31.52 42.22
CA THR A 5 -28.16 -30.27 41.59
C THR A 5 -27.07 -29.91 40.56
N GLU A 6 -27.41 -30.07 39.29
CA GLU A 6 -26.69 -29.50 38.16
C GLU A 6 -26.74 -27.98 38.22
N PRO A 7 -25.66 -27.25 37.86
CA PRO A 7 -25.71 -25.81 37.68
C PRO A 7 -26.25 -25.48 36.29
N SER A 8 -27.24 -24.60 36.24
CA SER A 8 -27.96 -24.15 35.06
C SER A 8 -27.08 -23.41 34.04
N GLN A 9 -27.19 -23.78 32.78
CA GLN A 9 -26.52 -23.20 31.57
C GLN A 9 -27.06 -21.82 31.17
N THR A 10 -27.41 -20.91 32.05
CA THR A 10 -28.06 -19.64 31.66
C THR A 10 -27.21 -18.38 31.85
N GLU A 11 -25.96 -18.48 32.34
CA GLU A 11 -25.13 -17.28 32.55
C GLU A 11 -24.11 -16.96 31.45
N SER A 12 -23.89 -17.83 30.45
CA SER A 12 -22.86 -17.58 29.41
C SER A 12 -23.35 -16.75 28.22
N ASN A 13 -24.63 -16.52 28.05
CA ASN A 13 -25.19 -15.80 26.88
C ASN A 13 -25.44 -14.29 27.11
N GLN A 14 -25.40 -13.80 28.35
CA GLN A 14 -25.61 -12.37 28.61
C GLN A 14 -24.31 -11.53 28.51
N GLY A 15 -23.15 -12.14 28.69
CA GLY A 15 -21.87 -11.47 28.60
C GLY A 15 -21.47 -11.10 27.17
N SER A 16 -21.75 -11.97 26.18
CA SER A 16 -21.43 -11.72 24.77
C SER A 16 -22.31 -10.62 24.18
N SER A 17 -23.59 -10.57 24.54
CA SER A 17 -24.51 -9.55 24.01
C SER A 17 -24.22 -8.14 24.52
N LEU A 18 -23.74 -8.00 25.74
CA LEU A 18 -23.36 -6.70 26.32
C LEU A 18 -22.05 -6.15 25.73
N VAL A 19 -21.09 -7.02 25.42
CA VAL A 19 -19.83 -6.64 24.76
C VAL A 19 -20.10 -6.28 23.30
N GLU A 20 -20.91 -7.05 22.58
CA GLU A 20 -21.30 -6.74 21.21
C GLU A 20 -22.11 -5.44 21.14
N GLN A 21 -23.09 -5.22 22.02
CA GLN A 21 -23.85 -3.96 22.08
C GLN A 21 -22.98 -2.76 22.46
N ARG A 22 -21.98 -2.94 23.32
CA ARG A 22 -21.05 -1.86 23.69
C ARG A 22 -20.12 -1.50 22.54
N ILE A 23 -19.67 -2.48 21.75
CA ILE A 23 -18.88 -2.24 20.53
C ILE A 23 -19.73 -1.51 19.49
N ASP A 24 -20.98 -1.90 19.27
CA ASP A 24 -21.89 -1.25 18.34
C ASP A 24 -22.21 0.19 18.74
N TYR A 25 -22.33 0.48 20.05
CA TYR A 25 -22.61 1.84 20.54
C TYR A 25 -21.39 2.77 20.42
N GLU A 26 -20.18 2.26 20.65
CA GLU A 26 -18.92 3.02 20.46
C GLU A 26 -18.60 3.27 18.97
N LEU A 27 -19.10 2.41 18.07
CA LEU A 27 -18.95 2.55 16.61
C LEU A 27 -19.87 3.62 16.02
N ALA A 28 -20.92 4.04 16.73
CA ALA A 28 -21.87 5.06 16.29
C ALA A 28 -21.32 6.51 16.33
N GLU A 29 -20.08 6.71 16.81
CA GLU A 29 -19.40 8.01 16.62
C GLU A 29 -19.19 8.26 15.12
N SER A 30 -19.59 9.43 14.62
CA SER A 30 -19.54 9.71 13.18
C SER A 30 -18.12 9.50 12.63
N THR A 31 -18.01 8.82 11.50
CA THR A 31 -16.75 8.54 10.80
C THR A 31 -15.92 9.83 10.61
N GLY A 32 -16.56 10.96 10.29
CA GLY A 32 -15.90 12.26 10.14
C GLY A 32 -15.18 12.74 11.41
N ARG A 33 -15.79 12.61 12.59
CA ARG A 33 -15.13 12.97 13.86
C ARG A 33 -13.91 12.11 14.14
N ARG A 34 -13.96 10.83 13.83
CA ARG A 34 -12.81 9.91 13.99
C ARG A 34 -11.69 10.25 13.03
N ILE A 35 -12.00 10.55 11.77
CA ILE A 35 -11.00 11.00 10.78
C ILE A 35 -10.31 12.28 11.27
N HIS A 36 -11.09 13.27 11.71
CA HIS A 36 -10.54 14.52 12.23
C HIS A 36 -9.61 14.28 13.44
N ARG A 37 -10.02 13.45 14.40
CA ARG A 37 -9.18 13.07 15.54
C ARG A 37 -7.92 12.33 15.12
N ALA A 38 -8.03 11.41 14.15
CA ALA A 38 -6.89 10.66 13.63
C ALA A 38 -5.83 11.60 13.02
N ARG A 39 -6.27 12.61 12.23
CA ARG A 39 -5.37 13.63 11.66
C ARG A 39 -4.64 14.45 12.73
N GLN A 40 -5.28 14.70 13.87
CA GLN A 40 -4.66 15.43 14.98
C GLN A 40 -3.70 14.57 15.82
N LEU A 41 -3.96 13.28 15.92
CA LEU A 41 -3.24 12.37 16.82
C LEU A 41 -2.07 11.67 16.15
N PHE A 42 -2.17 11.35 14.86
CA PHE A 42 -1.15 10.60 14.15
C PHE A 42 -0.27 11.53 13.30
N ALA A 43 1.04 11.41 13.47
CA ALA A 43 2.01 12.23 12.76
C ALA A 43 1.95 12.11 11.21
N TYR A 44 1.43 10.99 10.69
CA TYR A 44 1.22 10.76 9.26
C TYR A 44 -0.22 11.07 8.80
N GLY A 45 -1.00 11.82 9.60
CA GLY A 45 -2.36 12.24 9.24
C GLY A 45 -3.46 11.21 9.49
N GLY A 46 -3.14 10.08 10.12
CA GLY A 46 -4.11 9.08 10.59
C GLY A 46 -4.78 8.23 9.52
N LEU A 47 -4.41 8.40 8.27
CA LEU A 47 -4.90 7.61 7.14
C LEU A 47 -3.69 6.98 6.45
N ASP A 48 -3.36 5.76 6.85
CA ASP A 48 -2.48 4.79 6.19
C ASP A 48 -1.03 5.19 5.86
N GLY A 49 -0.53 6.31 6.30
CA GLY A 49 0.88 6.66 6.12
C GLY A 49 1.37 6.52 4.66
N VAL A 50 2.55 5.98 4.50
CA VAL A 50 3.25 5.82 3.21
C VAL A 50 2.58 4.80 2.26
N MET A 51 1.72 3.92 2.77
CA MET A 51 1.18 2.78 2.00
C MET A 51 -0.14 3.09 1.28
N SER A 52 -0.86 4.14 1.69
CA SER A 52 -2.06 4.57 0.99
C SER A 52 -1.72 5.50 -0.16
N ARG A 53 -2.13 5.12 -1.35
CA ARG A 53 -2.01 6.01 -2.49
C ARG A 53 -3.12 7.07 -2.40
N PRO A 54 -2.78 8.37 -2.47
CA PRO A 54 -3.69 9.49 -2.23
C PRO A 54 -4.99 9.46 -3.02
N LEU A 55 -4.94 8.99 -4.26
CA LEU A 55 -6.08 8.89 -5.18
C LEU A 55 -7.30 8.10 -4.67
N MET A 56 -7.16 7.32 -3.60
CA MET A 56 -8.26 6.50 -3.08
C MET A 56 -8.98 7.10 -1.89
N HIS A 57 -8.31 7.95 -1.11
CA HIS A 57 -8.88 8.54 0.11
C HIS A 57 -9.64 9.84 -0.14
N ASP A 58 -9.31 10.54 -1.22
CA ASP A 58 -9.75 11.91 -1.47
C ASP A 58 -11.22 12.05 -1.91
N HIS A 59 -11.87 10.95 -2.25
CA HIS A 59 -13.26 11.00 -2.72
C HIS A 59 -14.32 10.62 -1.67
N GLY A 60 -13.92 10.41 -0.39
CA GLY A 60 -14.84 10.01 0.67
C GLY A 60 -15.53 8.65 0.44
N LEU A 61 -15.12 7.91 -0.58
CA LEU A 61 -15.70 6.63 -0.99
C LEU A 61 -14.90 5.43 -0.49
N TYR A 62 -13.62 5.64 -0.13
CA TYR A 62 -12.80 4.56 0.42
C TYR A 62 -13.15 4.36 1.90
N PRO A 63 -13.32 3.11 2.36
CA PRO A 63 -13.61 2.85 3.76
C PRO A 63 -12.42 3.27 4.63
N HIS A 64 -12.64 4.20 5.55
CA HIS A 64 -11.57 4.70 6.43
C HIS A 64 -11.30 3.77 7.61
N PHE A 65 -12.33 3.10 8.11
CA PHE A 65 -12.22 2.25 9.29
C PHE A 65 -12.87 0.89 9.03
N ALA A 66 -12.08 -0.16 9.15
CA ALA A 66 -12.56 -1.52 9.24
C ALA A 66 -12.71 -1.89 10.72
N VAL A 67 -13.82 -2.49 11.09
CA VAL A 67 -14.14 -2.84 12.49
C VAL A 67 -14.16 -4.34 12.72
N LYS A 68 -14.36 -5.12 11.67
CA LYS A 68 -14.43 -6.58 11.72
C LYS A 68 -14.01 -7.18 10.38
N ALA A 69 -13.44 -8.36 10.41
CA ALA A 69 -13.20 -9.15 9.21
C ALA A 69 -13.36 -10.64 9.52
N LYS A 70 -13.82 -11.44 8.54
CA LYS A 70 -13.94 -12.88 8.65
C LYS A 70 -13.87 -13.55 7.28
N GLY A 71 -13.07 -14.60 7.15
CA GLY A 71 -12.86 -15.26 5.86
C GLY A 71 -12.29 -14.28 4.84
N TYR A 72 -12.99 -14.04 3.74
CA TYR A 72 -12.66 -13.06 2.72
C TYR A 72 -13.42 -11.73 2.87
N GLU A 73 -14.21 -11.56 3.93
CA GLU A 73 -15.04 -10.38 4.12
C GLU A 73 -14.46 -9.40 5.14
N LEU A 74 -14.56 -8.11 4.83
CA LEU A 74 -14.22 -7.00 5.69
C LEU A 74 -15.45 -6.12 5.90
N PHE A 75 -15.67 -5.67 7.14
CA PHE A 75 -16.81 -4.84 7.54
C PHE A 75 -16.29 -3.48 7.98
N ASP A 76 -16.81 -2.40 7.40
CA ASP A 76 -16.43 -1.05 7.78
C ASP A 76 -17.27 -0.51 8.94
N SER A 77 -16.89 0.68 9.44
CA SER A 77 -17.60 1.35 10.53
C SER A 77 -19.02 1.84 10.17
N ASN A 78 -19.40 1.81 8.89
CA ASN A 78 -20.72 2.20 8.41
C ASN A 78 -21.63 0.99 8.15
N GLY A 79 -21.14 -0.23 8.46
CA GLY A 79 -21.87 -1.48 8.24
C GLY A 79 -21.80 -2.04 6.81
N GLN A 80 -20.99 -1.43 5.94
CA GLN A 80 -20.76 -1.93 4.58
C GLN A 80 -19.84 -3.13 4.60
N THR A 81 -20.16 -4.15 3.81
CA THR A 81 -19.35 -5.38 3.66
C THR A 81 -18.64 -5.38 2.32
N TYR A 82 -17.35 -5.76 2.35
CA TYR A 82 -16.50 -5.85 1.17
C TYR A 82 -15.91 -7.26 1.02
N VAL A 83 -15.77 -7.74 -0.22
CA VAL A 83 -14.83 -8.81 -0.53
C VAL A 83 -13.42 -8.19 -0.53
N ASP A 84 -12.56 -8.65 0.36
CA ASP A 84 -11.22 -8.09 0.58
C ASP A 84 -10.16 -8.77 -0.29
N TRP A 85 -9.75 -8.11 -1.38
CA TRP A 85 -8.64 -8.55 -2.23
C TRP A 85 -7.29 -7.94 -1.83
N ILE A 86 -7.23 -7.15 -0.75
CA ILE A 86 -5.97 -6.62 -0.22
C ILE A 86 -5.36 -7.59 0.80
N ASN A 87 -6.21 -8.25 1.61
CA ASN A 87 -5.81 -9.27 2.59
C ASN A 87 -4.63 -8.82 3.46
N GLY A 88 -4.77 -7.62 4.10
CA GLY A 88 -3.71 -7.07 4.94
C GLY A 88 -2.38 -6.93 4.21
N TRP A 89 -2.38 -6.45 2.97
CA TRP A 89 -1.19 -6.35 2.10
C TRP A 89 -0.52 -7.72 1.85
N GLY A 90 -1.34 -8.78 1.78
CA GLY A 90 -0.90 -10.14 1.56
C GLY A 90 -0.46 -10.89 2.82
N SER A 91 -0.64 -10.32 4.00
CA SER A 91 -0.36 -11.03 5.26
C SER A 91 -1.44 -12.04 5.63
N ILE A 92 -2.69 -11.82 5.20
CA ILE A 92 -3.80 -12.74 5.44
C ILE A 92 -3.84 -13.77 4.30
N ILE A 93 -3.27 -14.96 4.52
CA ILE A 93 -3.22 -16.00 3.49
C ILE A 93 -4.31 -17.06 3.65
N LEU A 94 -4.69 -17.41 4.88
CA LEU A 94 -5.76 -18.38 5.15
C LEU A 94 -7.16 -17.74 5.18
N GLY A 95 -7.22 -16.41 5.22
CA GLY A 95 -8.43 -15.64 5.47
C GLY A 95 -8.45 -15.04 6.87
N HIS A 96 -9.28 -14.01 7.03
CA HIS A 96 -9.45 -13.32 8.31
C HIS A 96 -10.07 -14.25 9.36
N CYS A 97 -9.56 -14.18 10.60
CA CYS A 97 -10.05 -14.96 11.75
C CYS A 97 -10.17 -16.46 11.44
N HIS A 98 -9.16 -17.01 10.72
CA HIS A 98 -9.13 -18.45 10.45
C HIS A 98 -9.07 -19.24 11.76
N GLU A 99 -9.95 -20.21 11.92
CA GLU A 99 -10.21 -20.92 13.18
C GLU A 99 -8.94 -21.45 13.83
N VAL A 100 -8.16 -22.25 13.07
CA VAL A 100 -6.90 -22.86 13.56
C VAL A 100 -5.91 -21.83 14.08
N VAL A 101 -5.79 -20.68 13.42
CA VAL A 101 -4.86 -19.60 13.83
C VAL A 101 -5.41 -18.86 15.05
N THR A 102 -6.72 -18.57 15.07
CA THR A 102 -7.40 -17.87 16.16
C THR A 102 -7.35 -18.67 17.45
N GLU A 103 -7.58 -19.98 17.39
CA GLU A 103 -7.46 -20.91 18.53
C GLU A 103 -6.04 -20.94 19.07
N ALA A 104 -5.03 -21.08 18.20
CA ALA A 104 -3.62 -21.09 18.60
C ALA A 104 -3.20 -19.81 19.32
N ILE A 105 -3.64 -18.64 18.81
CA ILE A 105 -3.41 -17.32 19.43
C ILE A 105 -4.07 -17.28 20.82
N THR A 106 -5.34 -17.67 20.90
CA THR A 106 -6.14 -17.60 22.13
C THR A 106 -5.55 -18.51 23.20
N GLU A 107 -5.14 -19.70 22.82
CA GLU A 107 -4.53 -20.65 23.77
C GLU A 107 -3.16 -20.14 24.24
N GLN A 108 -2.28 -19.72 23.35
CA GLN A 108 -0.97 -19.22 23.72
C GLN A 108 -1.05 -17.99 24.63
N ALA A 109 -2.04 -17.11 24.42
CA ALA A 109 -2.23 -15.91 25.24
C ALA A 109 -2.53 -16.22 26.71
N LYS A 110 -3.04 -17.41 27.04
CA LYS A 110 -3.29 -17.86 28.42
C LYS A 110 -2.00 -18.26 29.16
N HIS A 111 -0.93 -18.57 28.41
CA HIS A 111 0.32 -19.09 28.98
C HIS A 111 1.41 -18.03 29.08
N ALA A 112 1.74 -17.41 27.94
CA ALA A 112 2.78 -16.36 27.90
C ALA A 112 2.70 -15.57 26.60
N THR A 113 3.14 -14.30 26.64
CA THR A 113 3.23 -13.44 25.45
C THR A 113 4.68 -13.13 25.09
N SER A 114 5.48 -12.66 26.02
CA SER A 114 6.91 -12.34 25.83
C SER A 114 7.68 -12.71 27.08
N ILE A 115 8.70 -13.56 26.91
CA ILE A 115 9.53 -14.05 28.00
C ILE A 115 11.02 -13.92 27.64
N ALA A 116 11.87 -13.76 28.66
CA ALA A 116 13.30 -13.58 28.45
C ALA A 116 14.05 -14.88 28.12
N LEU A 117 13.39 -16.02 28.24
CA LEU A 117 13.93 -17.33 27.87
C LEU A 117 13.38 -17.76 26.51
N MET A 118 14.10 -18.65 25.83
CA MET A 118 13.58 -19.26 24.60
C MET A 118 12.36 -20.11 24.91
N HIS A 119 11.30 -19.93 24.14
CA HIS A 119 10.09 -20.75 24.21
C HIS A 119 10.18 -21.92 23.20
N PRO A 120 9.71 -23.13 23.53
CA PRO A 120 9.76 -24.27 22.59
C PRO A 120 9.10 -23.99 21.23
N VAL A 121 8.06 -23.15 21.17
CA VAL A 121 7.41 -22.76 19.90
C VAL A 121 8.36 -22.10 18.90
N GLU A 122 9.45 -21.47 19.34
CA GLU A 122 10.48 -20.92 18.44
C GLU A 122 11.15 -22.06 17.64
N ILE A 123 11.43 -23.19 18.30
CA ILE A 123 12.03 -24.36 17.67
C ILE A 123 11.04 -25.00 16.71
N ASP A 124 9.79 -25.20 17.14
CA ASP A 124 8.74 -25.80 16.33
C ASP A 124 8.52 -25.02 15.00
N VAL A 125 8.49 -23.67 15.08
CA VAL A 125 8.35 -22.82 13.88
C VAL A 125 9.60 -22.89 13.00
N ALA A 126 10.79 -22.91 13.61
CA ALA A 126 12.05 -23.02 12.88
C ALA A 126 12.11 -24.35 12.09
N GLU A 127 11.74 -25.47 12.72
CA GLU A 127 11.69 -26.78 12.07
C GLU A 127 10.68 -26.82 10.91
N LEU A 128 9.49 -26.20 11.08
CA LEU A 128 8.51 -26.07 9.99
C LEU A 128 9.05 -25.26 8.81
N ILE A 129 9.78 -24.18 9.07
CA ILE A 129 10.38 -23.35 8.00
C ILE A 129 11.49 -24.13 7.28
N VAL A 130 12.36 -24.83 8.01
CA VAL A 130 13.42 -25.68 7.41
C VAL A 130 12.82 -26.78 6.52
N ASP A 131 11.70 -27.36 6.93
CA ASP A 131 11.02 -28.41 6.14
C ASP A 131 10.31 -27.86 4.88
N LEU A 132 9.85 -26.61 4.91
CA LEU A 132 9.04 -26.02 3.83
C LEU A 132 9.87 -25.22 2.82
N VAL A 133 10.93 -24.55 3.25
CA VAL A 133 11.68 -23.56 2.44
C VAL A 133 13.01 -24.14 1.99
N PRO A 134 13.27 -24.29 0.66
CA PRO A 134 14.40 -25.05 0.13
C PRO A 134 15.78 -24.62 0.65
N ASN A 135 16.09 -23.33 0.70
CA ASN A 135 17.39 -22.81 1.15
C ASN A 135 17.54 -22.65 2.68
N ALA A 136 16.53 -23.04 3.47
CA ALA A 136 16.54 -22.81 4.91
C ALA A 136 17.25 -23.92 5.68
N GLU A 137 18.51 -23.69 6.08
CA GLU A 137 19.25 -24.55 7.04
C GLU A 137 19.31 -23.91 8.43
N MET A 138 19.37 -22.58 8.50
CA MET A 138 19.46 -21.83 9.74
C MET A 138 18.60 -20.56 9.64
N ILE A 139 17.99 -20.16 10.77
CA ILE A 139 16.95 -19.13 10.82
C ILE A 139 17.27 -18.09 11.90
N ALA A 140 16.86 -16.85 11.65
CA ALA A 140 16.72 -15.84 12.70
C ALA A 140 15.38 -15.10 12.51
N PHE A 141 14.62 -14.98 13.60
CA PHE A 141 13.34 -14.29 13.59
C PHE A 141 13.46 -12.77 13.72
N GLY A 142 12.51 -12.07 13.11
CA GLY A 142 12.25 -10.64 13.23
C GLY A 142 10.75 -10.38 13.37
N LYS A 143 10.34 -9.12 13.32
CA LYS A 143 8.92 -8.76 13.44
C LYS A 143 8.30 -8.28 12.13
N ASN A 144 9.09 -7.66 11.27
CA ASN A 144 8.64 -7.22 9.95
C ASN A 144 9.70 -7.52 8.88
N GLY A 145 9.32 -7.40 7.60
CA GLY A 145 10.22 -7.67 6.49
C GLY A 145 11.47 -6.78 6.48
N SER A 146 11.34 -5.51 6.90
CA SER A 146 12.46 -4.58 6.97
C SER A 146 13.52 -5.02 7.97
N ASP A 147 13.11 -5.57 9.13
CA ASP A 147 14.03 -6.13 10.13
C ASP A 147 14.85 -7.29 9.53
N ALA A 148 14.16 -8.23 8.90
CA ALA A 148 14.78 -9.41 8.34
C ALA A 148 15.68 -9.08 7.13
N LEU A 149 15.28 -8.15 6.27
CA LEU A 149 16.13 -7.64 5.18
C LEU A 149 17.39 -6.96 5.70
N ASN A 150 17.26 -6.14 6.75
CA ASN A 150 18.43 -5.54 7.38
C ASN A 150 19.38 -6.59 7.97
N ALA A 151 18.85 -7.68 8.55
CA ALA A 151 19.66 -8.81 8.99
C ALA A 151 20.36 -9.50 7.80
N ALA A 152 19.64 -9.78 6.72
CA ALA A 152 20.19 -10.43 5.52
C ALA A 152 21.37 -9.62 4.93
N ILE A 153 21.21 -8.30 4.81
CA ILE A 153 22.28 -7.41 4.32
C ILE A 153 23.50 -7.42 5.25
N ARG A 154 23.27 -7.37 6.58
CA ARG A 154 24.38 -7.44 7.54
C ARG A 154 25.12 -8.78 7.45
N VAL A 155 24.39 -9.89 7.26
CA VAL A 155 25.00 -11.21 7.03
C VAL A 155 25.86 -11.18 5.77
N ALA A 156 25.33 -10.68 4.65
CA ALA A 156 26.06 -10.61 3.38
C ALA A 156 27.33 -9.76 3.48
N ARG A 157 27.23 -8.56 4.05
CA ARG A 157 28.38 -7.69 4.31
C ARG A 157 29.43 -8.34 5.22
N ALA A 158 28.98 -9.01 6.30
CA ALA A 158 29.89 -9.70 7.22
C ALA A 158 30.56 -10.93 6.61
N ALA A 159 29.89 -11.64 5.69
CA ALA A 159 30.40 -12.80 5.00
C ALA A 159 31.40 -12.44 3.90
N THR A 160 31.10 -11.40 3.11
CA THR A 160 31.93 -10.98 1.97
C THR A 160 33.04 -10.00 2.34
N GLY A 161 32.90 -9.26 3.45
CA GLY A 161 33.76 -8.14 3.82
C GLY A 161 33.59 -6.91 2.89
N ARG A 162 32.50 -6.84 2.11
CA ARG A 162 32.22 -5.81 1.10
C ARG A 162 31.00 -5.00 1.50
N GLU A 163 30.74 -3.87 0.82
CA GLU A 163 29.76 -2.87 1.28
C GLU A 163 28.59 -2.65 0.32
N LEU A 164 28.81 -2.76 -1.01
CA LEU A 164 27.84 -2.43 -2.04
C LEU A 164 26.66 -3.42 -2.06
N ILE A 165 25.45 -2.86 -2.12
CA ILE A 165 24.20 -3.61 -2.35
C ILE A 165 23.58 -3.11 -3.66
N LEU A 166 23.34 -3.99 -4.59
CA LEU A 166 22.47 -3.75 -5.73
C LEU A 166 21.06 -4.25 -5.39
N HIS A 167 20.03 -3.50 -5.77
CA HIS A 167 18.67 -3.92 -5.42
C HIS A 167 17.63 -3.68 -6.52
N ASN A 168 16.56 -4.47 -6.49
CA ASN A 168 15.38 -4.32 -7.32
C ASN A 168 14.12 -4.69 -6.53
N GLY A 169 13.10 -3.84 -6.58
CA GLY A 169 11.83 -4.05 -5.88
C GLY A 169 11.66 -3.16 -4.65
N PHE A 170 10.66 -3.48 -3.83
CA PHE A 170 10.35 -2.76 -2.59
C PHE A 170 10.85 -3.53 -1.37
N HIS A 171 11.68 -2.89 -0.53
CA HIS A 171 12.39 -3.57 0.56
C HIS A 171 12.19 -2.92 1.94
N GLY A 172 11.03 -2.30 2.15
CA GLY A 172 10.65 -1.74 3.45
C GLY A 172 11.10 -0.29 3.64
N PHE A 173 11.36 0.08 4.92
CA PHE A 173 11.53 1.50 5.28
C PHE A 173 12.85 1.83 5.99
N HIS A 174 13.77 0.88 6.13
CA HIS A 174 15.07 1.16 6.75
C HIS A 174 15.94 2.04 5.86
N ASP A 175 16.83 2.82 6.48
CA ASP A 175 17.68 3.82 5.83
C ASP A 175 18.43 3.30 4.61
N TRP A 176 18.94 2.06 4.67
CA TRP A 176 19.70 1.44 3.58
C TRP A 176 18.91 1.39 2.27
N TYR A 177 17.58 1.23 2.33
CA TYR A 177 16.72 1.16 1.14
C TYR A 177 16.11 2.54 0.82
N THR A 178 15.56 3.21 1.84
CA THR A 178 14.83 4.47 1.63
C THR A 178 15.73 5.64 1.26
N CYS A 179 17.06 5.54 1.45
CA CYS A 179 18.01 6.54 0.97
C CYS A 179 17.93 6.79 -0.53
N GLN A 180 17.41 5.85 -1.32
CA GLN A 180 17.24 6.00 -2.77
C GLN A 180 16.00 6.83 -3.17
N HIS A 181 15.05 7.03 -2.28
CA HIS A 181 13.86 7.82 -2.58
C HIS A 181 14.22 9.32 -2.71
N PRO A 182 13.76 10.00 -3.76
CA PRO A 182 14.21 11.37 -4.05
C PRO A 182 13.79 12.41 -3.01
N ASN A 183 12.66 12.18 -2.32
CA ASN A 183 12.05 13.14 -1.40
C ASN A 183 12.14 12.73 0.08
N VAL A 184 13.02 11.80 0.44
CA VAL A 184 13.18 11.37 1.82
C VAL A 184 14.18 12.25 2.56
N GLN A 185 13.75 12.81 3.69
CA GLN A 185 14.57 13.61 4.60
C GLN A 185 14.97 12.79 5.84
N GLY A 186 16.02 13.21 6.53
CA GLY A 186 16.46 12.58 7.76
C GLY A 186 17.34 11.35 7.59
N ILE A 187 17.69 10.98 6.36
CA ILE A 187 18.59 9.86 6.04
C ILE A 187 19.94 10.40 5.56
N LEU A 188 21.03 9.76 5.99
CA LEU A 188 22.38 10.16 5.64
C LEU A 188 22.62 10.02 4.12
N PRO A 189 22.96 11.11 3.38
CA PRO A 189 23.16 11.05 1.92
C PRO A 189 24.26 10.07 1.49
N VAL A 190 25.27 9.85 2.34
CA VAL A 190 26.38 8.94 2.05
C VAL A 190 25.95 7.49 1.81
N LEU A 191 24.81 7.07 2.33
CA LEU A 191 24.29 5.71 2.13
C LEU A 191 24.02 5.40 0.66
N LYS A 192 23.71 6.41 -0.16
CA LYS A 192 23.50 6.24 -1.62
C LYS A 192 24.73 5.70 -2.34
N ASN A 193 25.93 5.91 -1.80
CA ASN A 193 27.17 5.39 -2.40
C ASN A 193 27.29 3.86 -2.29
N TYR A 194 26.53 3.25 -1.37
CA TYR A 194 26.60 1.81 -1.08
C TYR A 194 25.35 1.06 -1.51
N ILE A 195 24.39 1.75 -2.11
CA ILE A 195 23.10 1.17 -2.51
C ILE A 195 22.76 1.67 -3.92
N GLN A 196 22.58 0.75 -4.87
CA GLN A 196 22.26 1.12 -6.25
C GLN A 196 21.10 0.28 -6.78
N PRO A 197 20.09 0.89 -7.41
CA PRO A 197 19.00 0.16 -8.05
C PRO A 197 19.43 -0.39 -9.42
N PHE A 198 18.81 -1.50 -9.84
CA PHE A 198 18.89 -1.99 -11.21
C PHE A 198 17.50 -2.35 -11.75
N PRO A 199 17.26 -2.25 -13.08
CA PRO A 199 15.97 -2.58 -13.68
C PRO A 199 15.68 -4.09 -13.61
N TYR A 200 14.41 -4.44 -13.35
CA TYR A 200 13.97 -5.84 -13.38
C TYR A 200 13.95 -6.38 -14.83
N ASN A 201 14.29 -7.65 -15.02
CA ASN A 201 14.45 -8.31 -16.33
C ASN A 201 15.53 -7.70 -17.26
N ASP A 202 16.47 -6.95 -16.71
CA ASP A 202 17.59 -6.36 -17.46
C ASP A 202 18.93 -6.90 -16.95
N LEU A 203 19.35 -8.03 -17.49
CA LEU A 203 20.64 -8.65 -17.15
C LEU A 203 21.83 -7.80 -17.59
N ALA A 204 21.72 -7.08 -18.72
CA ALA A 204 22.80 -6.26 -19.23
C ALA A 204 23.07 -5.06 -18.30
N ALA A 205 22.02 -4.41 -17.80
CA ALA A 205 22.16 -3.36 -16.81
C ALA A 205 22.77 -3.86 -15.49
N LEU A 206 22.36 -5.05 -15.03
CA LEU A 206 22.95 -5.67 -13.84
C LEU A 206 24.45 -5.99 -14.07
N GLU A 207 24.83 -6.59 -15.19
CA GLU A 207 26.20 -6.92 -15.52
C GLU A 207 27.09 -5.68 -15.64
N SER A 208 26.60 -4.57 -16.24
CA SER A 208 27.29 -3.30 -16.29
C SER A 208 27.60 -2.76 -14.89
N LEU A 209 26.61 -2.73 -14.01
CA LEU A 209 26.78 -2.28 -12.62
C LEU A 209 27.76 -3.17 -11.85
N LEU A 210 27.75 -4.47 -12.06
CA LEU A 210 28.69 -5.41 -11.45
C LEU A 210 30.11 -5.18 -11.93
N THR A 211 30.28 -4.93 -13.23
CA THR A 211 31.60 -4.65 -13.83
C THR A 211 32.17 -3.31 -13.34
N GLU A 212 31.35 -2.28 -13.27
CA GLU A 212 31.75 -0.95 -12.76
C GLU A 212 32.15 -0.99 -11.28
N ASN A 213 31.61 -1.93 -10.51
CA ASN A 213 31.84 -2.07 -9.08
C ASN A 213 32.53 -3.41 -8.72
N GLU A 214 33.42 -3.89 -9.58
CA GLU A 214 34.16 -5.12 -9.34
C GLU A 214 34.81 -5.12 -7.96
N SER A 215 34.70 -6.22 -7.26
CA SER A 215 35.22 -6.41 -5.89
C SER A 215 34.50 -5.65 -4.76
N GLN A 216 33.46 -4.86 -5.05
CA GLN A 216 32.71 -4.12 -4.02
C GLN A 216 31.36 -4.77 -3.64
N LEU A 217 30.84 -5.65 -4.48
CA LEU A 217 29.53 -6.27 -4.29
C LEU A 217 29.46 -7.12 -3.03
N ALA A 218 28.63 -6.71 -2.06
CA ALA A 218 28.25 -7.56 -0.93
C ALA A 218 27.06 -8.45 -1.28
N ALA A 219 25.99 -7.86 -1.85
CA ALA A 219 24.81 -8.62 -2.23
C ALA A 219 23.99 -7.95 -3.35
N VAL A 220 23.22 -8.78 -4.04
CA VAL A 220 22.03 -8.36 -4.81
C VAL A 220 20.79 -8.71 -4.01
N VAL A 221 19.90 -7.73 -3.77
CA VAL A 221 18.62 -7.88 -3.07
C VAL A 221 17.49 -7.68 -4.08
N MET A 222 16.60 -8.65 -4.24
CA MET A 222 15.50 -8.50 -5.18
C MET A 222 14.24 -9.26 -4.74
N GLU A 223 13.07 -8.74 -5.13
CA GLU A 223 11.86 -9.56 -5.21
C GLU A 223 12.00 -10.51 -6.39
N PRO A 224 11.89 -11.85 -6.19
CA PRO A 224 12.00 -12.81 -7.30
C PRO A 224 10.92 -12.62 -8.36
N VAL A 225 9.76 -12.13 -7.97
CA VAL A 225 8.67 -11.69 -8.83
C VAL A 225 7.82 -10.65 -8.12
N ASN A 226 7.41 -9.62 -8.87
CA ASN A 226 6.48 -8.60 -8.37
C ASN A 226 5.27 -8.44 -9.31
N LEU A 227 5.21 -7.38 -10.12
CA LEU A 227 4.15 -7.13 -11.10
C LEU A 227 4.39 -7.86 -12.43
N HIS A 228 5.64 -8.18 -12.72
CA HIS A 228 6.06 -8.86 -13.94
C HIS A 228 6.62 -10.23 -13.59
N ILE A 229 6.22 -11.22 -14.36
CA ILE A 229 6.84 -12.56 -14.29
C ILE A 229 8.24 -12.44 -14.87
N PRO A 230 9.27 -13.04 -14.23
CA PRO A 230 10.61 -12.99 -14.77
C PRO A 230 10.69 -13.71 -16.12
N ASP A 231 11.52 -13.17 -17.02
CA ASP A 231 11.79 -13.82 -18.29
C ASP A 231 12.40 -15.21 -18.08
N PRO A 232 12.18 -16.15 -18.99
CA PRO A 232 12.72 -17.50 -18.86
C PRO A 232 14.24 -17.48 -18.66
N GLY A 233 14.72 -18.10 -17.58
CA GLY A 233 16.14 -18.17 -17.24
C GLY A 233 16.71 -16.92 -16.54
N TYR A 234 15.96 -15.82 -16.42
CA TYR A 234 16.44 -14.59 -15.81
C TYR A 234 16.95 -14.78 -14.37
N LEU A 235 16.15 -15.39 -13.50
CA LEU A 235 16.53 -15.59 -12.09
C LEU A 235 17.79 -16.47 -11.94
N GLN A 236 17.92 -17.50 -12.76
CA GLN A 236 19.12 -18.35 -12.79
C GLN A 236 20.35 -17.57 -13.26
N SER A 237 20.19 -16.73 -14.28
CA SER A 237 21.27 -15.87 -14.79
C SER A 237 21.72 -14.83 -13.77
N VAL A 238 20.76 -14.20 -13.05
CA VAL A 238 21.08 -13.30 -11.94
C VAL A 238 21.90 -14.01 -10.87
N LYS A 239 21.49 -15.21 -10.45
CA LYS A 239 22.23 -16.01 -9.46
C LYS A 239 23.67 -16.26 -9.94
N GLN A 240 23.84 -16.69 -11.18
CA GLN A 240 25.16 -16.96 -11.74
C GLN A 240 26.04 -15.70 -11.80
N LEU A 241 25.48 -14.58 -12.24
CA LEU A 241 26.21 -13.30 -12.27
C LEU A 241 26.65 -12.88 -10.87
N VAL A 242 25.75 -12.88 -9.88
CA VAL A 242 26.06 -12.52 -8.50
C VAL A 242 27.22 -13.37 -7.95
N HIS A 243 27.17 -14.68 -8.18
CA HIS A 243 28.22 -15.61 -7.73
C HIS A 243 29.57 -15.38 -8.47
N ASN A 244 29.55 -15.08 -9.76
CA ASN A 244 30.76 -14.78 -10.53
C ASN A 244 31.52 -13.57 -9.96
N TYR A 245 30.79 -12.59 -9.41
CA TYR A 245 31.37 -11.42 -8.73
C TYR A 245 31.57 -11.62 -7.22
N GLY A 246 31.33 -12.83 -6.71
CA GLY A 246 31.52 -13.20 -5.30
C GLY A 246 30.59 -12.50 -4.33
N GLY A 247 29.42 -12.07 -4.78
CA GLY A 247 28.35 -11.52 -3.98
C GLY A 247 27.39 -12.57 -3.44
N VAL A 248 26.44 -12.16 -2.62
CA VAL A 248 25.37 -12.97 -2.04
C VAL A 248 24.05 -12.61 -2.70
N LEU A 249 23.29 -13.57 -3.19
CA LEU A 249 21.95 -13.37 -3.71
C LEU A 249 20.93 -13.45 -2.56
N ILE A 250 20.21 -12.35 -2.32
CA ILE A 250 19.16 -12.25 -1.30
C ILE A 250 17.81 -12.08 -2.00
N TRP A 251 16.88 -13.02 -1.76
CA TRP A 251 15.51 -12.86 -2.21
C TRP A 251 14.61 -12.32 -1.11
N ASP A 252 13.92 -11.23 -1.43
CA ASP A 252 12.80 -10.72 -0.64
C ASP A 252 11.54 -11.54 -0.99
N GLU A 253 11.30 -12.57 -0.19
CA GLU A 253 10.12 -13.42 -0.29
C GLU A 253 9.04 -13.05 0.73
N VAL A 254 9.04 -11.85 1.27
CA VAL A 254 8.05 -11.39 2.25
C VAL A 254 6.62 -11.51 1.70
N VAL A 255 6.41 -11.38 0.39
CA VAL A 255 5.10 -11.55 -0.25
C VAL A 255 4.96 -12.93 -0.91
N THR A 256 6.01 -13.47 -1.47
CA THR A 256 5.98 -14.68 -2.33
C THR A 256 6.08 -15.98 -1.56
N ALA A 257 6.77 -15.97 -0.40
CA ALA A 257 6.88 -17.16 0.46
C ALA A 257 5.48 -17.68 0.85
N PHE A 258 5.34 -19.01 0.80
CA PHE A 258 4.10 -19.74 1.12
C PHE A 258 2.89 -19.40 0.21
N ARG A 259 3.00 -18.39 -0.62
CA ARG A 259 1.95 -17.92 -1.53
C ARG A 259 2.05 -18.55 -2.92
N LEU A 260 3.26 -18.59 -3.50
CA LEU A 260 3.49 -19.16 -4.84
C LEU A 260 3.76 -20.67 -4.81
N GLY A 261 3.90 -21.25 -3.65
CA GLY A 261 4.17 -22.63 -3.36
C GLY A 261 4.48 -22.76 -1.88
N ARG A 262 4.55 -23.96 -1.36
CA ARG A 262 4.96 -24.20 0.05
C ARG A 262 6.34 -23.62 0.34
N GLY A 263 7.27 -23.78 -0.61
CA GLY A 263 8.63 -23.23 -0.56
C GLY A 263 8.76 -21.84 -1.20
N GLY A 264 7.67 -21.15 -1.48
CA GLY A 264 7.67 -19.80 -2.06
C GLY A 264 8.12 -19.76 -3.51
N ALA A 265 8.72 -18.63 -3.91
CA ALA A 265 9.21 -18.41 -5.26
C ALA A 265 10.38 -19.36 -5.61
N GLN A 266 11.16 -19.81 -4.62
CA GLN A 266 12.24 -20.79 -4.81
C GLN A 266 11.71 -22.08 -5.43
N GLN A 267 10.65 -22.61 -4.87
CA GLN A 267 9.99 -23.81 -5.39
C GLN A 267 9.31 -23.53 -6.73
N TYR A 268 8.62 -22.39 -6.86
CA TYR A 268 7.85 -22.03 -8.05
C TYR A 268 8.72 -21.86 -9.29
N PHE A 269 9.89 -21.22 -9.15
CA PHE A 269 10.83 -20.97 -10.25
C PHE A 269 11.97 -22.00 -10.33
N ASN A 270 12.06 -22.94 -9.39
CA ASN A 270 13.15 -23.90 -9.25
C ASN A 270 14.54 -23.22 -9.25
N VAL A 271 14.68 -22.14 -8.50
CA VAL A 271 15.92 -21.39 -8.27
C VAL A 271 15.99 -21.01 -6.80
N GLU A 272 17.11 -21.26 -6.15
CA GLU A 272 17.32 -20.96 -4.74
C GLU A 272 18.28 -19.77 -4.59
N PRO A 273 17.94 -18.72 -3.79
CA PRO A 273 18.90 -17.70 -3.39
C PRO A 273 19.86 -18.23 -2.31
N ASP A 274 20.88 -17.45 -1.97
CA ASP A 274 21.76 -17.77 -0.84
C ASP A 274 21.08 -17.46 0.50
N ILE A 275 20.29 -16.36 0.53
CA ILE A 275 19.51 -15.93 1.68
C ILE A 275 18.09 -15.59 1.19
N ALA A 276 17.08 -16.02 1.93
CA ALA A 276 15.70 -15.58 1.71
C ALA A 276 15.15 -14.86 2.95
N VAL A 277 14.28 -13.89 2.71
CA VAL A 277 13.57 -13.16 3.75
C VAL A 277 12.08 -13.48 3.65
N LEU A 278 11.52 -13.99 4.75
CA LEU A 278 10.14 -14.46 4.87
C LEU A 278 9.33 -13.54 5.79
N GLY A 279 8.01 -13.49 5.59
CA GLY A 279 7.13 -12.69 6.46
C GLY A 279 5.65 -12.87 6.10
N LYS A 280 4.87 -11.84 6.39
CA LYS A 280 3.44 -11.71 6.01
C LYS A 280 2.62 -12.99 6.17
N ALA A 281 2.47 -13.77 5.09
CA ALA A 281 1.68 -15.00 5.04
C ALA A 281 2.01 -15.99 6.16
N MET A 282 3.27 -16.04 6.61
CA MET A 282 3.74 -16.94 7.64
C MET A 282 2.95 -16.84 8.94
N GLY A 283 2.55 -15.63 9.33
CA GLY A 283 1.81 -15.35 10.57
C GLY A 283 0.31 -15.16 10.41
N ASN A 284 -0.24 -15.30 9.20
CA ASN A 284 -1.63 -14.99 8.87
C ASN A 284 -2.15 -13.68 9.50
N GLY A 285 -1.37 -12.60 9.35
CA GLY A 285 -1.69 -11.26 9.88
C GLY A 285 -0.94 -10.87 11.14
N LEU A 286 -0.28 -11.80 11.83
CA LEU A 286 0.55 -11.49 13.01
C LEU A 286 1.95 -11.03 12.59
N PRO A 287 2.58 -10.11 13.36
CA PRO A 287 3.89 -9.55 13.05
C PRO A 287 5.02 -10.56 13.30
N LEU A 288 5.42 -11.27 12.26
CA LEU A 288 6.55 -12.18 12.27
C LEU A 288 7.27 -12.14 10.92
N SER A 289 8.59 -12.18 10.97
CA SER A 289 9.47 -12.36 9.82
C SER A 289 10.62 -13.28 10.17
N ALA A 290 11.29 -13.80 9.15
CA ALA A 290 12.49 -14.61 9.32
C ALA A 290 13.48 -14.31 8.20
N VAL A 291 14.77 -14.37 8.52
CA VAL A 291 15.86 -14.50 7.55
C VAL A 291 16.39 -15.92 7.62
N VAL A 292 16.51 -16.55 6.46
CA VAL A 292 16.93 -17.95 6.31
C VAL A 292 18.04 -18.08 5.27
N GLY A 293 18.87 -19.08 5.41
CA GLY A 293 19.95 -19.39 4.47
C GLY A 293 20.81 -20.55 4.98
N SER A 294 21.91 -20.82 4.25
CA SER A 294 22.84 -21.86 4.66
C SER A 294 23.47 -21.60 6.03
N THR A 295 23.79 -22.67 6.74
CA THR A 295 24.46 -22.61 8.06
C THR A 295 25.75 -21.79 8.01
N GLU A 296 26.52 -21.87 6.93
CA GLU A 296 27.77 -21.13 6.77
C GLU A 296 27.53 -19.61 6.73
N LEU A 297 26.60 -19.15 5.90
CA LEU A 297 26.24 -17.74 5.81
C LEU A 297 25.60 -17.22 7.11
N MET A 298 24.61 -17.92 7.62
CA MET A 298 23.80 -17.45 8.75
C MET A 298 24.58 -17.37 10.07
N LYS A 299 25.66 -18.14 10.25
CA LYS A 299 26.58 -18.01 11.40
C LYS A 299 27.18 -16.61 11.52
N ASN A 300 27.33 -15.88 10.41
CA ASN A 300 27.81 -14.49 10.44
C ASN A 300 26.88 -13.54 11.19
N LEU A 301 25.59 -13.88 11.37
CA LEU A 301 24.64 -13.07 12.12
C LEU A 301 25.09 -12.82 13.57
N ARG A 302 25.82 -13.77 14.17
CA ARG A 302 26.40 -13.63 15.53
C ARG A 302 27.36 -12.44 15.65
N ARG A 303 27.92 -11.95 14.54
CA ARG A 303 28.85 -10.82 14.46
C ARG A 303 28.18 -9.49 14.13
N THR A 304 26.85 -9.47 13.91
CA THR A 304 26.14 -8.32 13.36
C THR A 304 25.27 -7.56 14.36
N ALA A 305 25.30 -7.96 15.64
CA ALA A 305 24.47 -7.36 16.69
C ALA A 305 22.97 -7.27 16.31
N TYR A 306 22.45 -8.31 15.63
CA TYR A 306 21.03 -8.40 15.31
C TYR A 306 20.24 -8.96 16.48
N GLY A 307 19.25 -8.22 16.95
CA GLY A 307 18.38 -8.63 18.03
C GLY A 307 17.35 -7.57 18.37
N MET A 308 16.21 -8.02 18.90
CA MET A 308 15.11 -7.15 19.33
C MET A 308 14.34 -7.83 20.47
N THR A 309 13.72 -7.02 21.33
CA THR A 309 12.97 -7.47 22.51
C THR A 309 11.89 -8.51 22.15
N TYR A 310 11.17 -8.29 21.07
CA TYR A 310 10.02 -9.11 20.69
C TYR A 310 10.36 -10.23 19.70
N ARG A 311 11.62 -10.55 19.48
CA ARG A 311 12.02 -11.61 18.53
C ARG A 311 11.31 -12.94 18.80
N GLY A 312 11.30 -13.38 20.08
CA GLY A 312 10.68 -14.62 20.56
C GLY A 312 9.28 -14.41 21.17
N GLU A 313 8.54 -13.37 20.76
CA GLU A 313 7.17 -13.15 21.21
C GLU A 313 6.28 -14.29 20.73
N THR A 314 5.57 -14.93 21.67
CA THR A 314 5.01 -16.28 21.48
C THR A 314 3.67 -16.31 20.76
N ILE A 315 2.91 -15.21 20.74
CA ILE A 315 1.60 -15.16 20.08
C ILE A 315 1.77 -15.26 18.55
N SER A 316 2.69 -14.45 18.01
CA SER A 316 2.99 -14.50 16.56
C SER A 316 3.61 -15.85 16.15
N LEU A 317 4.43 -16.43 17.03
CA LEU A 317 5.02 -17.75 16.79
C LEU A 317 3.96 -18.86 16.84
N ALA A 318 3.01 -18.83 17.77
CA ALA A 318 1.91 -19.77 17.83
C ALA A 318 1.01 -19.67 16.59
N ALA A 319 0.72 -18.45 16.15
CA ALA A 319 0.00 -18.20 14.90
C ALA A 319 0.75 -18.78 13.69
N ALA A 320 2.06 -18.54 13.60
CA ALA A 320 2.89 -19.08 12.52
C ALA A 320 2.96 -20.61 12.55
N LYS A 321 3.12 -21.22 13.72
CA LYS A 321 3.09 -22.68 13.88
C LYS A 321 1.79 -23.26 13.34
N ALA A 322 0.63 -22.68 13.74
CA ALA A 322 -0.67 -23.11 13.27
C ALA A 322 -0.85 -22.93 11.76
N CYS A 323 -0.49 -21.76 11.25
CA CYS A 323 -0.59 -21.41 9.82
C CYS A 323 0.28 -22.32 8.95
N LEU A 324 1.58 -22.48 9.27
CA LEU A 324 2.50 -23.32 8.53
C LEU A 324 2.14 -24.82 8.61
N SER A 325 1.69 -25.29 9.77
CA SER A 325 1.20 -26.66 9.93
C SER A 325 -0.04 -26.92 9.06
N PHE A 326 -0.96 -25.96 8.98
CA PHE A 326 -2.11 -26.04 8.08
C PHE A 326 -1.67 -26.12 6.61
N MET A 327 -0.77 -25.23 6.18
CA MET A 327 -0.25 -25.21 4.81
C MET A 327 0.53 -26.50 4.44
N LYS A 328 1.18 -27.13 5.42
CA LYS A 328 1.85 -28.43 5.20
C LYS A 328 0.86 -29.53 4.89
N GLN A 329 -0.33 -29.50 5.53
CA GLN A 329 -1.39 -30.52 5.40
C GLN A 329 -2.33 -30.27 4.23
N HIS A 330 -2.50 -29.00 3.80
CA HIS A 330 -3.44 -28.58 2.77
C HIS A 330 -2.70 -27.91 1.61
N ASP A 331 -3.22 -28.08 0.40
CA ASP A 331 -2.65 -27.42 -0.79
C ASP A 331 -3.19 -25.98 -0.92
N VAL A 332 -2.74 -25.11 0.03
CA VAL A 332 -3.12 -23.70 0.04
C VAL A 332 -2.66 -22.99 -1.23
N ALA A 333 -1.42 -23.16 -1.64
CA ALA A 333 -0.86 -22.48 -2.80
C ALA A 333 -1.58 -22.87 -4.12
N GLY A 334 -1.90 -24.15 -4.29
CA GLY A 334 -2.70 -24.61 -5.45
C GLY A 334 -4.11 -24.02 -5.46
N HIS A 335 -4.75 -23.91 -4.28
CA HIS A 335 -6.04 -23.21 -4.17
C HIS A 335 -5.93 -21.74 -4.59
N LEU A 336 -4.93 -21.01 -4.09
CA LEU A 336 -4.69 -19.60 -4.45
C LEU A 336 -4.48 -19.43 -5.96
N GLU A 337 -3.71 -20.32 -6.57
CA GLU A 337 -3.44 -20.32 -8.02
C GLU A 337 -4.72 -20.58 -8.82
N ASN A 338 -5.56 -21.53 -8.40
CA ASN A 338 -6.82 -21.86 -9.06
C ASN A 338 -7.82 -20.70 -9.00
N ILE A 339 -8.06 -20.14 -7.81
CA ILE A 339 -8.96 -18.99 -7.62
C ILE A 339 -8.47 -17.77 -8.40
N GLY A 340 -7.18 -17.46 -8.32
CA GLY A 340 -6.61 -16.32 -9.03
C GLY A 340 -6.62 -16.48 -10.55
N SER A 341 -6.35 -17.68 -11.06
CA SER A 341 -6.40 -17.98 -12.50
C SER A 341 -7.82 -17.88 -13.04
N ASN A 342 -8.81 -18.41 -12.31
CA ASN A 342 -10.22 -18.30 -12.65
C ASN A 342 -10.68 -16.83 -12.70
N LEU A 343 -10.37 -16.05 -11.65
CA LEU A 343 -10.69 -14.62 -11.59
C LEU A 343 -10.04 -13.86 -12.78
N ARG A 344 -8.77 -14.13 -13.07
CA ARG A 344 -8.03 -13.50 -14.18
C ARG A 344 -8.67 -13.81 -15.53
N GLN A 345 -9.00 -15.06 -15.78
CA GLN A 345 -9.65 -15.45 -17.04
C GLN A 345 -10.97 -14.71 -17.24
N GLN A 346 -11.87 -14.75 -16.27
CA GLN A 346 -13.17 -14.09 -16.35
C GLN A 346 -13.02 -12.56 -16.48
N PHE A 347 -12.04 -11.96 -15.79
CA PHE A 347 -11.78 -10.53 -15.93
C PHE A 347 -11.30 -10.15 -17.33
N HIS A 348 -10.40 -10.92 -17.94
CA HIS A 348 -9.93 -10.67 -19.30
C HIS A 348 -11.08 -10.81 -20.31
N GLU A 349 -11.93 -11.83 -20.18
CA GLU A 349 -13.13 -11.99 -21.01
C GLU A 349 -14.06 -10.78 -20.91
N LEU A 350 -14.24 -10.19 -19.72
CA LEU A 350 -14.99 -8.94 -19.56
C LEU A 350 -14.26 -7.75 -20.23
N CYS A 351 -12.96 -7.61 -20.07
CA CYS A 351 -12.20 -6.54 -20.72
C CYS A 351 -12.37 -6.59 -22.24
N ASP A 352 -12.28 -7.78 -22.83
CA ASP A 352 -12.50 -7.99 -24.28
C ASP A 352 -13.95 -7.63 -24.68
N GLN A 353 -14.94 -8.06 -23.90
CA GLN A 353 -16.35 -7.75 -24.13
C GLN A 353 -16.63 -6.24 -24.10
N PHE A 354 -15.96 -5.50 -23.22
CA PHE A 354 -16.13 -4.05 -23.11
C PHE A 354 -15.16 -3.24 -23.98
N GLY A 355 -14.20 -3.88 -24.68
CA GLY A 355 -13.19 -3.22 -25.48
C GLY A 355 -12.22 -2.37 -24.68
N ILE A 356 -11.95 -2.76 -23.42
CA ILE A 356 -11.07 -2.02 -22.51
C ILE A 356 -9.69 -2.69 -22.46
N GLN A 357 -8.64 -1.91 -22.76
CA GLN A 357 -7.26 -2.37 -22.69
C GLN A 357 -6.78 -2.41 -21.21
N CYS A 358 -7.09 -3.52 -20.57
CA CYS A 358 -6.68 -3.80 -19.20
C CYS A 358 -6.38 -5.29 -19.03
N LYS A 359 -5.45 -5.61 -18.15
CA LYS A 359 -5.16 -7.00 -17.76
C LYS A 359 -4.81 -7.12 -16.29
N LEU A 360 -5.02 -8.31 -15.71
CA LEU A 360 -4.43 -8.73 -14.45
C LEU A 360 -3.07 -9.37 -14.74
N SER A 361 -1.99 -8.74 -14.28
CA SER A 361 -0.59 -9.17 -14.48
C SER A 361 0.01 -9.70 -13.19
N GLY A 362 0.99 -10.59 -13.29
CA GLY A 362 1.67 -11.25 -12.18
C GLY A 362 1.22 -12.70 -11.96
N PRO A 363 1.79 -13.41 -10.98
CA PRO A 363 1.34 -14.74 -10.56
C PRO A 363 -0.12 -14.71 -10.11
N ALA A 364 -0.89 -15.78 -10.35
CA ALA A 364 -2.33 -15.78 -10.07
C ALA A 364 -2.67 -15.54 -8.60
N ALA A 365 -1.85 -15.99 -7.68
CA ALA A 365 -2.01 -15.74 -6.24
C ALA A 365 -1.74 -14.26 -5.85
N ARG A 366 -1.07 -13.48 -6.71
CA ARG A 366 -0.72 -12.06 -6.51
C ARG A 366 -0.73 -11.33 -7.85
N MET A 367 -1.79 -10.62 -8.16
CA MET A 367 -1.96 -9.90 -9.42
C MET A 367 -2.10 -8.40 -9.19
N SER A 368 -1.88 -7.64 -10.26
CA SER A 368 -2.17 -6.19 -10.29
C SER A 368 -2.86 -5.85 -11.59
N PHE A 369 -3.78 -4.87 -11.53
CA PHE A 369 -4.41 -4.32 -12.70
C PHE A 369 -3.43 -3.43 -13.46
N VAL A 370 -3.26 -3.71 -14.75
CA VAL A 370 -2.48 -2.91 -15.70
C VAL A 370 -3.45 -2.31 -16.72
N PHE A 371 -3.69 -1.02 -16.61
CA PHE A 371 -4.51 -0.25 -17.54
C PHE A 371 -3.63 0.50 -18.52
N HIS A 372 -4.15 0.76 -19.73
CA HIS A 372 -3.49 1.56 -20.75
C HIS A 372 -4.31 2.82 -21.04
N ASN A 373 -3.65 3.86 -21.58
CA ASN A 373 -4.33 5.06 -22.02
C ASN A 373 -5.30 4.72 -23.16
N GLN A 374 -6.52 5.27 -23.13
CA GLN A 374 -7.54 5.03 -24.16
C GLN A 374 -8.35 6.30 -24.44
N ASN A 375 -8.49 6.68 -25.70
CA ASN A 375 -9.35 7.78 -26.19
C ASN A 375 -9.27 9.06 -25.33
N GLY A 376 -8.05 9.54 -25.08
CA GLY A 376 -7.81 10.76 -24.27
C GLY A 376 -7.85 10.58 -22.75
N LEU A 377 -8.28 9.41 -22.24
CA LEU A 377 -8.16 9.10 -20.80
C LEU A 377 -6.82 8.44 -20.49
N THR A 378 -6.17 8.93 -19.44
CA THR A 378 -4.95 8.32 -18.92
C THR A 378 -5.27 7.03 -18.18
N TRP A 379 -4.30 6.10 -18.12
CA TRP A 379 -4.44 4.86 -17.38
C TRP A 379 -4.74 5.09 -15.89
N GLN A 380 -4.23 6.19 -15.31
CA GLN A 380 -4.49 6.58 -13.93
C GLN A 380 -5.98 6.92 -13.72
N ALA A 381 -6.56 7.71 -14.63
CA ALA A 381 -7.98 8.06 -14.58
C ALA A 381 -8.86 6.81 -14.74
N ILE A 382 -8.56 5.95 -15.71
CA ILE A 382 -9.27 4.70 -15.95
C ILE A 382 -9.21 3.80 -14.70
N ARG A 383 -8.02 3.62 -14.13
CA ARG A 383 -7.82 2.85 -12.90
C ARG A 383 -8.62 3.43 -11.73
N SER A 384 -8.61 4.75 -11.57
CA SER A 384 -9.34 5.42 -10.48
C SER A 384 -10.85 5.19 -10.61
N ILE A 385 -11.43 5.37 -11.80
CA ILE A 385 -12.84 5.10 -12.06
C ILE A 385 -13.16 3.64 -11.73
N PHE A 386 -12.35 2.70 -12.23
CA PHE A 386 -12.57 1.27 -11.99
C PHE A 386 -12.55 0.90 -10.50
N VAL A 387 -11.52 1.33 -9.77
CA VAL A 387 -11.36 1.01 -8.35
C VAL A 387 -12.47 1.63 -7.49
N LEU A 388 -12.82 2.89 -7.75
CA LEU A 388 -13.91 3.56 -7.03
C LEU A 388 -15.26 2.86 -7.27
N GLU A 389 -15.51 2.42 -8.49
CA GLU A 389 -16.74 1.70 -8.79
C GLU A 389 -16.74 0.29 -8.18
N CYS A 390 -15.59 -0.38 -8.10
CA CYS A 390 -15.44 -1.62 -7.34
C CYS A 390 -15.83 -1.43 -5.86
N LEU A 391 -15.33 -0.38 -5.21
CA LEU A 391 -15.64 -0.06 -3.82
C LEU A 391 -17.13 0.16 -3.59
N LYS A 392 -17.81 0.95 -4.45
CA LYS A 392 -19.26 1.17 -4.40
C LYS A 392 -20.06 -0.14 -4.49
N ASN A 393 -19.51 -1.14 -5.15
CA ASN A 393 -20.14 -2.45 -5.34
C ASN A 393 -19.60 -3.52 -4.36
N GLY A 394 -18.98 -3.11 -3.26
CA GLY A 394 -18.56 -4.01 -2.17
C GLY A 394 -17.32 -4.85 -2.49
N ILE A 395 -16.42 -4.35 -3.34
CA ILE A 395 -15.12 -4.97 -3.62
C ILE A 395 -14.00 -4.04 -3.16
N LEU A 396 -13.20 -4.52 -2.21
CA LEU A 396 -12.05 -3.79 -1.69
C LEU A 396 -10.78 -4.20 -2.44
N THR A 397 -10.25 -3.28 -3.22
CA THR A 397 -8.95 -3.41 -3.88
C THR A 397 -8.28 -2.04 -3.97
N ASN A 398 -6.97 -2.03 -3.89
CA ASN A 398 -6.13 -0.84 -4.14
C ASN A 398 -5.43 -0.89 -5.51
N GLY A 399 -5.95 -1.70 -6.42
CA GLY A 399 -5.33 -1.99 -7.72
C GLY A 399 -4.49 -3.27 -7.72
N ASN A 400 -4.49 -4.01 -6.61
CA ASN A 400 -3.90 -5.34 -6.50
C ASN A 400 -4.97 -6.37 -6.12
N ILE A 401 -4.71 -7.61 -6.48
CA ILE A 401 -5.46 -8.79 -6.10
C ILE A 401 -4.51 -9.73 -5.36
N LEU A 402 -4.73 -9.91 -4.08
CA LEU A 402 -3.99 -10.83 -3.22
C LEU A 402 -4.96 -11.91 -2.75
N VAL A 403 -4.86 -13.09 -3.33
CA VAL A 403 -5.79 -14.20 -3.04
C VAL A 403 -5.51 -14.78 -1.65
N SER A 404 -6.55 -15.15 -0.91
CA SER A 404 -6.44 -15.94 0.32
C SER A 404 -7.18 -17.26 0.17
N TYR A 405 -6.87 -18.22 1.04
CA TYR A 405 -7.48 -19.54 1.04
C TYR A 405 -8.98 -19.52 1.33
N ALA A 406 -9.46 -18.45 1.98
CA ALA A 406 -10.88 -18.24 2.22
C ALA A 406 -11.66 -17.81 0.97
N HIS A 407 -11.01 -17.28 -0.09
CA HIS A 407 -11.71 -16.94 -1.33
C HIS A 407 -12.22 -18.21 -2.02
N ASP A 408 -13.44 -18.15 -2.50
CA ASP A 408 -14.16 -19.23 -3.13
C ASP A 408 -14.89 -18.74 -4.42
N GLU A 409 -15.65 -19.62 -5.04
CA GLU A 409 -16.45 -19.30 -6.23
C GLU A 409 -17.52 -18.23 -5.94
N GLN A 410 -17.99 -18.07 -4.70
CA GLN A 410 -18.95 -17.02 -4.33
C GLN A 410 -18.26 -15.66 -4.30
N ALA A 411 -17.03 -15.61 -3.76
CA ALA A 411 -16.20 -14.41 -3.78
C ALA A 411 -15.91 -13.96 -5.23
N ILE A 412 -15.58 -14.91 -6.12
CA ILE A 412 -15.39 -14.63 -7.55
C ILE A 412 -16.68 -14.09 -8.17
N ALA A 413 -17.81 -14.76 -7.98
CA ALA A 413 -19.08 -14.36 -8.56
C ALA A 413 -19.51 -12.93 -8.14
N ARG A 414 -19.38 -12.60 -6.83
CA ARG A 414 -19.62 -11.23 -6.32
C ARG A 414 -18.67 -10.22 -6.97
N THR A 415 -17.41 -10.58 -7.11
CA THR A 415 -16.38 -9.72 -7.71
C THR A 415 -16.65 -9.48 -9.18
N MET A 416 -17.03 -10.50 -9.93
CA MET A 416 -17.32 -10.36 -11.36
C MET A 416 -18.55 -9.49 -11.65
N ILE A 417 -19.57 -9.53 -10.79
CA ILE A 417 -20.72 -8.61 -10.88
C ILE A 417 -20.26 -7.15 -10.73
N ALA A 418 -19.39 -6.88 -9.73
CA ALA A 418 -18.84 -5.55 -9.52
C ALA A 418 -17.92 -5.12 -10.66
N PHE A 419 -17.02 -5.99 -11.11
CA PHE A 419 -16.11 -5.72 -12.23
C PHE A 419 -16.87 -5.37 -13.52
N LYS A 420 -17.95 -6.09 -13.81
CA LYS A 420 -18.81 -5.77 -14.97
C LYS A 420 -19.38 -4.35 -14.90
N LYS A 421 -19.89 -3.92 -13.73
CA LYS A 421 -20.39 -2.56 -13.53
C LYS A 421 -19.27 -1.53 -13.62
N SER A 422 -18.11 -1.85 -13.05
CA SER A 422 -16.94 -0.96 -13.06
C SER A 422 -16.40 -0.75 -14.47
N LEU A 423 -16.31 -1.82 -15.27
CA LEU A 423 -15.88 -1.75 -16.67
C LEU A 423 -16.92 -1.02 -17.55
N GLN A 424 -18.23 -1.20 -17.30
CA GLN A 424 -19.26 -0.40 -17.97
C GLN A 424 -19.03 1.09 -17.71
N ARG A 425 -18.79 1.49 -16.45
CA ARG A 425 -18.55 2.88 -16.10
C ARG A 425 -17.26 3.43 -16.72
N VAL A 426 -16.20 2.62 -16.78
CA VAL A 426 -14.95 2.96 -17.49
C VAL A 426 -15.23 3.18 -18.99
N ARG A 427 -15.98 2.29 -19.63
CA ARG A 427 -16.35 2.40 -21.03
C ARG A 427 -17.14 3.68 -21.31
N ASP A 428 -18.16 3.97 -20.48
CA ASP A 428 -18.96 5.20 -20.61
C ASP A 428 -18.07 6.45 -20.52
N ALA A 429 -17.08 6.45 -19.64
CA ALA A 429 -16.12 7.54 -19.52
C ALA A 429 -15.19 7.67 -20.73
N ILE A 430 -14.72 6.54 -21.28
CA ILE A 430 -13.90 6.51 -22.49
C ILE A 430 -14.69 7.02 -23.70
N GLU A 431 -15.96 6.63 -23.87
CA GLU A 431 -16.83 7.07 -24.95
C GLU A 431 -17.15 8.58 -24.83
N ALA A 432 -17.35 9.09 -23.61
CA ALA A 432 -17.61 10.50 -23.36
C ALA A 432 -16.40 11.41 -23.61
N SER A 433 -15.17 10.88 -23.54
CA SER A 433 -13.95 11.66 -23.74
C SER A 433 -13.64 11.96 -25.21
N GLY A 434 -14.26 11.26 -26.16
CA GLY A 434 -14.12 11.45 -27.61
C GLY A 434 -12.73 11.10 -28.18
N PRO A 435 -12.59 10.92 -29.49
CA PRO A 435 -11.27 10.83 -30.10
C PRO A 435 -10.59 12.20 -30.03
N GLU A 436 -9.30 12.23 -29.68
CA GLU A 436 -8.48 13.44 -29.77
C GLU A 436 -8.71 14.12 -31.12
N SER A 437 -9.21 15.35 -31.11
CA SER A 437 -9.25 16.17 -32.31
C SER A 437 -7.82 16.45 -32.74
N SER A 438 -7.33 15.68 -33.71
CA SER A 438 -6.06 15.91 -34.37
C SER A 438 -6.15 17.19 -35.21
N THR A 439 -6.07 18.35 -34.59
CA THR A 439 -5.74 19.60 -35.29
C THR A 439 -4.38 20.06 -34.75
N GLY A 440 -3.43 19.92 -35.64
CA GLY A 440 -2.03 20.08 -35.40
C GLY A 440 -1.60 21.38 -34.72
N SER A 441 -0.74 21.21 -33.79
CA SER A 441 0.51 21.96 -33.65
C SER A 441 1.40 21.18 -32.68
N ASP A 442 2.65 21.03 -33.05
CA ASP A 442 3.73 20.32 -32.35
C ASP A 442 3.95 20.84 -30.93
N PHE A 443 3.22 20.30 -29.97
CA PHE A 443 3.60 20.23 -28.57
C PHE A 443 2.95 18.98 -27.96
N ALA A 444 3.64 17.85 -28.09
CA ALA A 444 3.36 16.67 -27.29
C ALA A 444 3.70 16.98 -25.81
N PHE A 445 2.74 17.52 -25.07
CA PHE A 445 2.83 17.71 -23.65
C PHE A 445 2.51 16.38 -22.97
N ASP A 446 3.52 15.71 -22.43
CA ASP A 446 3.35 14.50 -21.64
C ASP A 446 2.60 14.85 -20.33
N ALA A 447 1.28 14.60 -20.33
CA ALA A 447 0.41 14.88 -19.19
C ALA A 447 0.71 14.02 -17.94
N SER A 448 1.62 13.04 -18.05
CA SER A 448 2.09 12.22 -16.93
C SER A 448 3.08 12.93 -16.01
N SER A 449 3.65 14.06 -16.47
CA SER A 449 4.70 14.81 -15.77
C SER A 449 4.23 16.11 -15.10
N VAL A 450 2.99 16.55 -15.31
CA VAL A 450 2.51 17.83 -14.75
C VAL A 450 2.08 17.64 -13.30
N GLN A 451 3.01 17.85 -12.38
CA GLN A 451 2.70 18.02 -10.96
C GLN A 451 2.33 19.48 -10.70
N ILE A 452 1.13 19.70 -10.21
CA ILE A 452 0.73 20.99 -9.65
C ILE A 452 1.24 21.05 -8.22
N LYS A 453 2.05 22.03 -7.90
CA LYS A 453 2.52 22.33 -6.54
C LYS A 453 1.80 23.58 -6.07
N GLY A 454 1.28 23.56 -4.86
CA GLY A 454 0.62 24.73 -4.31
C GLY A 454 0.49 24.66 -2.79
N CYS A 455 0.16 25.78 -2.20
CA CYS A 455 -0.14 25.90 -0.77
C CYS A 455 -1.23 26.94 -0.57
N VAL A 456 -2.12 26.72 0.38
CA VAL A 456 -2.97 27.78 0.93
C VAL A 456 -2.24 28.38 2.12
N ASP A 457 -1.95 29.66 2.03
CA ASP A 457 -1.24 30.38 3.08
C ASP A 457 -2.21 30.82 4.17
N THR A 458 -3.41 31.29 3.78
CA THR A 458 -4.40 31.80 4.73
C THR A 458 -5.82 31.50 4.30
N VAL A 459 -6.67 31.25 5.30
CA VAL A 459 -8.13 31.23 5.17
C VAL A 459 -8.69 32.25 6.17
N GLN A 460 -9.31 33.30 5.66
CA GLN A 460 -9.96 34.33 6.48
C GLN A 460 -11.47 34.15 6.38
N ARG A 461 -12.14 33.98 7.51
CA ARG A 461 -13.59 33.93 7.59
C ARG A 461 -14.11 35.26 8.08
N LEU A 462 -14.76 35.97 7.19
CA LEU A 462 -15.47 37.19 7.49
C LEU A 462 -16.97 36.88 7.67
N HIS A 463 -17.72 37.84 8.23
CA HIS A 463 -19.13 37.61 8.58
C HIS A 463 -19.99 37.17 7.38
N ASN A 464 -19.66 37.61 6.17
CA ASN A 464 -20.41 37.34 4.93
C ASN A 464 -19.58 36.73 3.80
N GLU A 465 -18.32 36.35 4.05
CA GLU A 465 -17.41 35.98 3.01
C GLU A 465 -16.28 35.11 3.59
N MET A 466 -15.78 34.16 2.82
CA MET A 466 -14.55 33.43 3.11
C MET A 466 -13.51 33.78 2.06
N ILE A 467 -12.33 34.20 2.50
CA ILE A 467 -11.21 34.53 1.62
C ILE A 467 -10.13 33.45 1.77
N ILE A 468 -9.76 32.83 0.66
CA ILE A 468 -8.70 31.84 0.57
C ILE A 468 -7.58 32.44 -0.25
N SER A 469 -6.35 32.46 0.30
CA SER A 469 -5.19 32.95 -0.40
C SER A 469 -4.04 31.93 -0.32
N GLY A 470 -3.30 31.80 -1.40
CA GLY A 470 -2.19 30.85 -1.49
C GLY A 470 -1.37 31.05 -2.75
N TRP A 471 -0.67 29.98 -3.14
CA TRP A 471 0.08 29.94 -4.39
C TRP A 471 -0.10 28.59 -5.07
N ALA A 472 0.00 28.59 -6.39
CA ALA A 472 -0.04 27.37 -7.20
C ALA A 472 0.92 27.51 -8.38
N LEU A 473 1.70 26.45 -8.62
CA LEU A 473 2.66 26.31 -9.73
C LEU A 473 2.33 25.06 -10.52
N VAL A 474 2.47 25.16 -11.82
CA VAL A 474 2.44 24.03 -12.75
C VAL A 474 3.82 23.88 -13.36
N ASP A 475 4.44 22.71 -13.29
CA ASP A 475 5.74 22.47 -13.88
C ASP A 475 5.68 22.74 -15.40
N GLY A 476 6.44 23.76 -15.86
CA GLY A 476 6.58 24.14 -17.27
C GLY A 476 5.43 24.91 -17.89
N ALA A 477 4.40 25.32 -17.15
CA ALA A 477 3.28 26.10 -17.70
C ALA A 477 2.85 27.25 -16.79
N VAL A 478 2.29 28.31 -17.40
CA VAL A 478 1.67 29.46 -16.72
C VAL A 478 0.24 29.09 -16.39
N ILE A 479 -0.19 29.35 -15.15
CA ILE A 479 -1.61 29.32 -14.80
C ILE A 479 -2.22 30.63 -15.31
N ASP A 480 -3.12 30.55 -16.30
CA ASP A 480 -3.82 31.70 -16.86
C ASP A 480 -4.99 32.15 -15.99
N GLY A 481 -5.48 31.26 -15.12
CA GLY A 481 -6.56 31.52 -14.17
C GLY A 481 -6.76 30.35 -13.21
N LEU A 482 -7.27 30.64 -12.03
CA LEU A 482 -7.73 29.66 -11.04
C LEU A 482 -9.14 30.05 -10.62
N TYR A 483 -10.05 29.09 -10.49
CA TYR A 483 -11.40 29.34 -10.01
C TYR A 483 -11.90 28.23 -9.10
N ALA A 484 -12.83 28.59 -8.21
CA ALA A 484 -13.59 27.65 -7.40
C ALA A 484 -14.87 27.25 -8.13
N GLU A 485 -15.12 25.95 -8.27
CA GLU A 485 -16.36 25.41 -8.82
C GLU A 485 -17.12 24.65 -7.74
N PHE A 486 -18.36 25.02 -7.52
CA PHE A 486 -19.27 24.42 -6.52
C PHE A 486 -20.07 23.27 -7.11
N GLU A 487 -20.70 22.47 -6.25
CA GLU A 487 -21.52 21.32 -6.67
C GLU A 487 -22.71 21.69 -7.55
N ASP A 488 -23.21 22.92 -7.45
CA ASP A 488 -24.28 23.48 -8.27
C ASP A 488 -23.80 24.04 -9.63
N GLY A 489 -22.50 23.94 -9.92
CA GLY A 489 -21.87 24.47 -11.14
C GLY A 489 -21.50 25.95 -11.07
N THR A 490 -21.73 26.64 -9.96
CA THR A 490 -21.30 28.03 -9.74
C THR A 490 -19.77 28.11 -9.77
N ARG A 491 -19.21 29.11 -10.48
CA ARG A 491 -17.76 29.35 -10.57
C ARG A 491 -17.41 30.73 -10.06
N ILE A 492 -16.35 30.80 -9.24
CA ILE A 492 -15.79 32.03 -8.71
C ILE A 492 -14.33 32.10 -9.12
N GLU A 493 -13.96 33.10 -9.94
CA GLU A 493 -12.58 33.32 -10.35
C GLU A 493 -11.71 33.87 -9.23
N SER A 494 -10.43 33.47 -9.22
CA SER A 494 -9.43 34.01 -8.32
C SER A 494 -8.79 35.26 -8.88
N GLU A 495 -8.38 36.15 -7.99
CA GLU A 495 -7.39 37.17 -8.30
C GLU A 495 -5.99 36.55 -8.31
N ILE A 496 -5.22 36.76 -9.38
CA ILE A 496 -3.82 36.31 -9.47
C ILE A 496 -2.91 37.41 -8.91
N ASN A 497 -2.04 37.05 -7.98
CA ASN A 497 -1.15 37.97 -7.30
C ASN A 497 0.32 37.58 -7.46
N PRO A 498 1.25 38.58 -7.56
CA PRO A 498 2.67 38.31 -7.57
C PRO A 498 3.18 37.66 -6.29
N ARG A 499 4.03 36.62 -6.43
CA ARG A 499 4.70 35.91 -5.32
C ARG A 499 6.18 35.74 -5.63
N PRO A 500 6.99 36.82 -5.48
CA PRO A 500 8.43 36.79 -5.76
C PRO A 500 9.19 35.77 -4.87
N ASP A 501 8.72 35.51 -3.66
CA ASP A 501 9.26 34.49 -2.77
C ASP A 501 9.14 33.07 -3.33
N ILE A 502 8.06 32.79 -4.07
CA ILE A 502 7.86 31.51 -4.75
C ILE A 502 8.75 31.40 -5.99
N ALA A 503 8.92 32.51 -6.73
CA ALA A 503 9.85 32.56 -7.85
C ALA A 503 11.31 32.31 -7.42
N GLU A 504 11.70 32.81 -6.26
CA GLU A 504 13.03 32.56 -5.68
C GLU A 504 13.20 31.11 -5.22
N ALA A 505 12.15 30.52 -4.61
CA ALA A 505 12.16 29.13 -4.13
C ALA A 505 12.13 28.09 -5.27
N PHE A 506 11.58 28.45 -6.44
CA PHE A 506 11.43 27.56 -7.60
C PHE A 506 11.96 28.22 -8.89
N PRO A 507 13.27 28.47 -9.00
CA PRO A 507 13.86 29.22 -10.12
C PRO A 507 13.75 28.52 -11.49
N ALA A 508 13.49 27.22 -11.50
CA ALA A 508 13.29 26.44 -12.74
C ALA A 508 11.90 26.66 -13.38
N VAL A 509 10.97 27.29 -12.65
CA VAL A 509 9.62 27.59 -13.16
C VAL A 509 9.61 29.02 -13.70
N THR A 510 9.58 29.15 -15.02
CA THR A 510 9.80 30.39 -15.78
C THR A 510 8.86 31.57 -15.47
N ASN A 511 7.77 31.36 -14.71
CA ASN A 511 6.78 32.40 -14.38
C ASN A 511 6.26 32.34 -12.94
N GLY A 512 7.08 31.90 -11.99
CA GLY A 512 6.73 31.86 -10.57
C GLY A 512 6.35 33.21 -9.95
N VAL A 513 6.59 34.32 -10.66
CA VAL A 513 6.23 35.67 -10.17
C VAL A 513 4.72 35.83 -9.97
N ASN A 514 3.89 35.19 -10.80
CA ASN A 514 2.41 35.28 -10.71
C ASN A 514 1.78 34.00 -10.15
N ALA A 515 2.44 33.36 -9.20
CA ALA A 515 1.97 32.11 -8.60
C ALA A 515 0.91 32.29 -7.50
N GLY A 516 0.72 33.49 -6.99
CA GLY A 516 -0.25 33.77 -5.92
C GLY A 516 -1.68 33.81 -6.40
N PHE A 517 -2.60 33.31 -5.59
CA PHE A 517 -4.03 33.44 -5.84
C PHE A 517 -4.79 33.93 -4.59
N LYS A 518 -5.95 34.57 -4.83
CA LYS A 518 -6.91 34.93 -3.80
C LYS A 518 -8.32 34.70 -4.34
N ILE A 519 -9.11 33.91 -3.61
CA ILE A 519 -10.51 33.62 -3.94
C ILE A 519 -11.39 34.13 -2.82
N SER A 520 -12.39 34.93 -3.16
CA SER A 520 -13.41 35.42 -2.24
C SER A 520 -14.73 34.69 -2.47
N ILE A 521 -15.15 33.90 -1.49
CA ILE A 521 -16.34 33.05 -1.56
C ILE A 521 -17.43 33.67 -0.71
N PRO A 522 -18.58 34.07 -1.29
CA PRO A 522 -19.70 34.63 -0.54
C PRO A 522 -20.26 33.62 0.45
N LYS A 523 -20.74 34.07 1.58
CA LYS A 523 -21.31 33.24 2.64
C LYS A 523 -22.46 32.39 2.11
N MET A 524 -22.36 31.07 2.31
CA MET A 524 -23.45 30.15 2.04
C MET A 524 -24.56 30.23 3.10
N PRO A 525 -25.82 29.94 2.73
CA PRO A 525 -26.98 30.19 3.58
C PRO A 525 -27.12 29.32 4.82
N ASP A 526 -26.39 28.22 4.97
CA ASP A 526 -26.58 27.31 6.09
C ASP A 526 -25.25 26.87 6.72
N PRO A 527 -24.95 27.25 7.97
CA PRO A 527 -23.74 26.87 8.67
C PRO A 527 -23.70 25.37 9.12
N ALA A 528 -24.74 24.60 8.89
CA ALA A 528 -24.83 23.19 9.28
C ALA A 528 -24.39 22.23 8.18
N ASN A 529 -24.15 22.66 6.96
CA ASN A 529 -23.74 21.82 5.86
C ASN A 529 -22.25 21.90 5.58
N GLU A 530 -21.59 20.76 5.41
CA GLU A 530 -20.21 20.67 4.91
C GLU A 530 -20.09 21.43 3.59
N PHE A 531 -19.13 22.34 3.53
CA PHE A 531 -18.89 23.17 2.38
C PHE A 531 -17.83 22.51 1.48
N ARG A 532 -18.18 22.22 0.23
CA ARG A 532 -17.27 21.58 -0.73
C ARG A 532 -17.23 22.36 -2.03
N PHE A 533 -16.03 22.55 -2.57
CA PHE A 533 -15.84 23.12 -3.91
C PHE A 533 -14.55 22.58 -4.53
N ARG A 534 -14.45 22.66 -5.85
CA ARG A 534 -13.28 22.26 -6.62
C ARG A 534 -12.45 23.48 -6.96
N LEU A 535 -11.14 23.41 -6.76
CA LEU A 535 -10.22 24.36 -7.36
C LEU A 535 -9.81 23.84 -8.73
N ILE A 536 -9.99 24.66 -9.77
CA ILE A 536 -9.69 24.33 -11.15
C ILE A 536 -8.73 25.36 -11.71
N GLY A 537 -7.56 24.93 -12.17
CA GLY A 537 -6.58 25.77 -12.86
C GLY A 537 -6.80 25.76 -14.36
N LYS A 538 -6.63 26.90 -15.03
CA LYS A 538 -6.68 27.08 -16.46
C LYS A 538 -5.29 27.31 -17.01
N VAL A 539 -4.90 26.54 -18.03
CA VAL A 539 -3.65 26.70 -18.77
C VAL A 539 -3.99 26.69 -20.26
N GLY A 540 -3.90 27.86 -20.91
CA GLY A 540 -4.37 28.05 -22.28
C GLY A 540 -5.86 27.80 -22.40
N SER A 541 -6.28 26.95 -23.34
CA SER A 541 -7.69 26.53 -23.51
C SER A 541 -8.09 25.34 -22.66
N VAL A 542 -7.20 24.79 -21.84
CA VAL A 542 -7.41 23.55 -21.09
C VAL A 542 -7.64 23.87 -19.63
N GLU A 543 -8.79 23.45 -19.11
CA GLU A 543 -9.09 23.46 -17.68
C GLU A 543 -8.58 22.18 -17.02
N ARG A 544 -7.88 22.30 -15.90
CA ARG A 544 -7.35 21.17 -15.14
C ARG A 544 -7.92 21.19 -13.73
N PHE A 545 -8.46 20.06 -13.30
CA PHE A 545 -8.89 19.84 -11.92
C PHE A 545 -7.66 19.91 -10.99
N HIS A 546 -7.78 20.73 -9.95
CA HIS A 546 -6.70 21.00 -9.04
C HIS A 546 -6.85 20.25 -7.72
N CYS A 547 -7.94 20.52 -7.01
CA CYS A 547 -8.23 19.85 -5.74
C CYS A 547 -9.69 20.04 -5.34
N LEU A 548 -10.15 19.15 -4.45
CA LEU A 548 -11.39 19.32 -3.73
C LEU A 548 -11.08 20.08 -2.42
N VAL A 549 -11.81 21.15 -2.15
CA VAL A 549 -11.72 21.88 -0.89
C VAL A 549 -12.91 21.49 -0.03
N VAL A 550 -12.63 21.07 1.21
CA VAL A 550 -13.65 20.67 2.18
C VAL A 550 -13.49 21.55 3.43
N ASP A 551 -14.55 22.27 3.79
CA ASP A 551 -14.62 23.01 5.04
C ASP A 551 -15.25 22.14 6.15
N GLU A 552 -14.48 21.82 7.18
CA GLU A 552 -14.91 20.94 8.28
C GLU A 552 -15.37 21.70 9.53
N THR A 553 -15.47 23.02 9.54
CA THR A 553 -15.74 23.72 10.80
C THR A 553 -17.13 24.30 10.87
N SER A 554 -18.04 23.53 11.42
CA SER A 554 -19.22 24.05 12.10
C SER A 554 -19.06 23.90 13.61
N LYS A 555 -18.35 24.84 14.29
CA LYS A 555 -18.54 25.09 15.72
C LYS A 555 -18.55 26.60 15.95
N PRO A 556 -19.58 27.16 16.61
CA PRO A 556 -19.56 28.54 17.06
C PRO A 556 -18.63 28.62 18.27
N GLY A 557 -17.49 29.25 18.11
CA GLY A 557 -16.53 29.44 19.16
C GLY A 557 -15.55 30.54 18.81
N SER A 558 -15.89 31.76 19.20
CA SER A 558 -15.12 32.99 19.26
C SER A 558 -14.68 33.59 17.90
N PRO A 559 -15.15 34.79 17.57
CA PRO A 559 -14.57 35.62 16.53
C PRO A 559 -13.19 36.10 17.00
N ASP A 560 -12.26 36.24 16.06
CA ASP A 560 -10.95 36.88 16.23
C ASP A 560 -9.74 36.06 16.69
N GLN A 561 -9.47 34.90 16.05
CA GLN A 561 -8.08 34.46 15.91
C GLN A 561 -7.83 33.94 14.49
N PRO A 562 -6.84 34.49 13.74
CA PRO A 562 -6.41 33.92 12.48
C PRO A 562 -5.76 32.58 12.77
N ALA A 563 -6.18 31.54 12.07
CA ALA A 563 -5.51 30.25 12.10
C ALA A 563 -4.07 30.43 11.59
N GLN A 564 -3.11 30.39 12.50
CA GLN A 564 -1.69 30.48 12.20
C GLN A 564 -1.14 29.08 11.89
N GLY A 565 -0.88 28.82 10.62
CA GLY A 565 -0.11 27.66 10.17
C GLY A 565 -0.32 27.40 8.67
N PRO A 566 0.71 27.04 7.91
CA PRO A 566 0.57 26.76 6.48
C PRO A 566 -0.29 25.51 6.28
N HIS A 567 -1.39 25.67 5.55
CA HIS A 567 -2.19 24.57 5.06
C HIS A 567 -1.51 24.00 3.81
N TRP A 568 -1.17 22.72 3.81
CA TRP A 568 -0.40 22.11 2.73
C TRP A 568 -1.30 21.46 1.69
N PHE A 569 -1.00 21.72 0.43
CA PHE A 569 -1.48 20.93 -0.69
C PHE A 569 -0.80 19.57 -0.66
N ARG A 570 -1.55 18.49 -0.64
CA ARG A 570 -1.04 17.15 -0.86
C ARG A 570 -2.03 16.40 -1.72
N ASP A 571 -1.56 15.98 -2.93
CA ASP A 571 -2.21 15.01 -3.79
C ASP A 571 -3.67 15.30 -4.21
N GLY A 572 -4.01 16.57 -4.44
CA GLY A 572 -5.30 16.96 -5.00
C GLY A 572 -6.40 17.33 -4.00
N VAL A 573 -6.14 17.37 -2.69
CA VAL A 573 -7.09 17.85 -1.68
C VAL A 573 -6.49 18.94 -0.79
N LEU A 574 -7.21 20.02 -0.66
CA LEU A 574 -6.94 21.11 0.25
C LEU A 574 -7.91 21.02 1.42
N PHE A 575 -7.36 20.90 2.62
CA PHE A 575 -8.14 20.98 3.85
C PHE A 575 -8.02 22.39 4.43
N ILE A 576 -9.16 23.03 4.67
CA ILE A 576 -9.26 24.36 5.21
C ILE A 576 -9.75 24.29 6.65
#